data_4bcd1042a1b04d66cc14f3a09ad30411
#
_entry.id   4bcd1042a1b04d66cc14f3a09ad30411
#
_cell.length_a   1.000
_cell.length_b   1.000
_cell.length_c   1.000
_cell.angle_alpha   90.00
_cell.angle_beta   90.00
_cell.angle_gamma   90.00
#
_symmetry.space_group_name_H-M   'P 1'
#
loop_
_entity.id
_entity.type
_entity.pdbx_description
1 polymer ?
#
loop_
_entity_poly.entity_id
_entity_poly.type
_entity_poly.pdbx_seq_one_letter_code
_entity_poly.pdbx_strand_id
1 'polypeptide(L)'
;MSVLNIKDVTKVFASGNVRAVDTFSLDVADGELVCLLGPSGSGKSTLLRMVGGFERPSSGLITIDGEDITHLPPEKRPTGMVFQSHALWTHMNVFKNLAFGLKLRRVPADEIKHKVEAVLELVGLGGYGNRHVSQLSGGQQQRVALARSLVLEPKILLLDEPFASLDQHLRERLREEVRDIQQRLKITTLFVTHGQDEALSMADRIVVMRDGRTEQIDRPDVVYRKPQTPFVAGFIGTMNLIEGEVKSG
;
A
#
# COMPACT_ATOMS: atom_id res chain seq x y z
N MET A 1 10.03 6.70 14.55
CA MET A 1 8.83 7.46 14.14
C MET A 1 9.00 7.78 12.67
N SER A 2 8.00 7.52 11.82
CA SER A 2 8.17 7.70 10.37
C SER A 2 6.95 8.36 9.76
N VAL A 3 7.10 9.64 9.42
CA VAL A 3 6.03 10.47 8.84
C VAL A 3 6.26 10.60 7.34
N LEU A 4 5.21 10.31 6.54
CA LEU A 4 5.21 10.53 5.10
C LEU A 4 4.41 11.79 4.77
N ASN A 5 5.02 12.74 4.06
CA ASN A 5 4.34 13.92 3.55
C ASN A 5 4.40 13.93 2.03
N ILE A 6 3.25 14.12 1.40
CA ILE A 6 3.07 14.28 -0.04
C ILE A 6 2.46 15.66 -0.23
N LYS A 7 3.13 16.55 -0.98
CA LYS A 7 2.69 17.92 -1.17
C LYS A 7 2.58 18.29 -2.64
N ASP A 8 1.37 18.61 -3.08
CA ASP A 8 1.02 19.12 -4.40
C ASP A 8 1.58 18.28 -5.55
N VAL A 9 1.61 16.94 -5.34
CA VAL A 9 2.18 16.01 -6.31
C VAL A 9 1.27 15.87 -7.51
N THR A 10 1.84 16.06 -8.70
CA THR A 10 1.18 15.90 -9.98
C THR A 10 1.95 14.93 -10.86
N LYS A 11 1.23 14.08 -11.60
CA LYS A 11 1.80 13.21 -12.63
C LYS A 11 1.06 13.37 -13.95
N VAL A 12 1.79 13.78 -14.97
CA VAL A 12 1.34 13.82 -16.36
C VAL A 12 2.19 12.87 -17.18
N PHE A 13 1.56 11.92 -17.86
CA PHE A 13 2.25 11.06 -18.81
C PHE A 13 2.28 11.72 -20.19
N ALA A 14 3.48 11.81 -20.78
CA ALA A 14 3.71 12.47 -22.06
C ALA A 14 2.96 11.75 -23.22
N SER A 15 2.82 10.42 -23.15
CA SER A 15 2.03 9.63 -24.09
C SER A 15 0.53 9.89 -23.85
N GLY A 16 -0.06 10.84 -24.59
CA GLY A 16 -1.49 11.16 -24.54
C GLY A 16 -1.89 12.29 -23.61
N ASN A 17 -0.95 13.02 -23.02
CA ASN A 17 -1.21 14.14 -22.09
C ASN A 17 -2.18 13.78 -20.94
N VAL A 18 -2.08 12.54 -20.43
CA VAL A 18 -2.94 12.02 -19.37
C VAL A 18 -2.43 12.49 -18.01
N ARG A 19 -3.23 13.29 -17.31
CA ARG A 19 -2.97 13.69 -15.92
C ARG A 19 -3.48 12.60 -14.98
N ALA A 20 -2.60 11.68 -14.61
CA ALA A 20 -2.94 10.52 -13.79
C ALA A 20 -3.08 10.87 -12.29
N VAL A 21 -2.36 11.89 -11.81
CA VAL A 21 -2.49 12.47 -10.47
C VAL A 21 -2.44 13.98 -10.63
N ASP A 22 -3.35 14.69 -9.98
CA ASP A 22 -3.51 16.13 -10.10
C ASP A 22 -3.50 16.81 -8.73
N THR A 23 -2.39 17.48 -8.41
CA THR A 23 -2.21 18.32 -7.21
C THR A 23 -2.61 17.58 -5.91
N PHE A 24 -2.08 16.37 -5.75
CA PHE A 24 -2.40 15.52 -4.60
C PHE A 24 -1.54 15.88 -3.39
N SER A 25 -2.18 16.07 -2.23
CA SER A 25 -1.51 16.31 -0.95
C SER A 25 -2.05 15.38 0.13
N LEU A 26 -1.15 14.81 0.95
CA LEU A 26 -1.48 13.91 2.05
C LEU A 26 -0.35 13.88 3.07
N ASP A 27 -0.70 14.00 4.34
CA ASP A 27 0.19 13.73 5.47
C ASP A 27 -0.23 12.40 6.11
N VAL A 28 0.72 11.48 6.28
CA VAL A 28 0.51 10.20 6.95
C VAL A 28 1.33 10.18 8.22
N ALA A 29 0.66 10.03 9.36
CA ALA A 29 1.29 10.02 10.67
C ALA A 29 2.11 8.74 10.93
N ASP A 30 2.99 8.78 11.92
CA ASP A 30 3.77 7.63 12.35
C ASP A 30 2.86 6.46 12.79
N GLY A 31 3.09 5.29 12.21
CA GLY A 31 2.31 4.09 12.48
C GLY A 31 0.90 4.08 11.92
N GLU A 32 0.48 5.12 11.19
CA GLU A 32 -0.83 5.20 10.55
C GLU A 32 -0.92 4.29 9.31
N LEU A 33 -2.06 3.62 9.14
CA LEU A 33 -2.42 2.92 7.91
C LEU A 33 -3.43 3.75 7.12
N VAL A 34 -3.01 4.33 6.00
CA VAL A 34 -3.88 5.10 5.11
C VAL A 34 -4.19 4.29 3.86
N CYS A 35 -5.47 4.21 3.53
CA CYS A 35 -5.95 3.54 2.32
C CYS A 35 -6.24 4.53 1.19
N LEU A 36 -5.67 4.31 0.01
CA LEU A 36 -6.09 4.97 -1.22
C LEU A 36 -7.16 4.10 -1.88
N LEU A 37 -8.38 4.61 -1.96
CA LEU A 37 -9.56 3.93 -2.47
C LEU A 37 -10.15 4.69 -3.66
N GLY A 38 -10.65 3.99 -4.68
CA GLY A 38 -11.27 4.61 -5.84
C GLY A 38 -11.38 3.66 -7.03
N PRO A 39 -12.10 4.02 -8.09
CA PRO A 39 -12.24 3.20 -9.29
C PRO A 39 -10.90 2.98 -10.00
N SER A 40 -10.88 2.03 -10.94
CA SER A 40 -9.73 1.82 -11.82
C SER A 40 -9.41 3.10 -12.59
N GLY A 41 -8.12 3.42 -12.73
CA GLY A 41 -7.69 4.64 -13.42
C GLY A 41 -7.73 5.93 -12.59
N SER A 42 -8.14 5.90 -11.31
CA SER A 42 -8.17 7.10 -10.46
C SER A 42 -6.79 7.59 -9.96
N GLY A 43 -5.68 6.95 -10.35
CA GLY A 43 -4.33 7.41 -10.04
C GLY A 43 -3.67 6.77 -8.82
N LYS A 44 -4.36 5.90 -8.06
CA LYS A 44 -3.87 5.29 -6.80
C LYS A 44 -2.52 4.58 -6.92
N SER A 45 -2.41 3.60 -7.84
CA SER A 45 -1.16 2.85 -8.04
C SER A 45 -0.05 3.74 -8.61
N THR A 46 -0.40 4.76 -9.42
CA THR A 46 0.57 5.77 -9.88
C THR A 46 1.14 6.55 -8.70
N LEU A 47 0.28 7.01 -7.78
CA LEU A 47 0.69 7.71 -6.56
C LEU A 47 1.58 6.81 -5.69
N LEU A 48 1.15 5.57 -5.44
CA LEU A 48 1.93 4.60 -4.66
C LEU A 48 3.32 4.36 -5.28
N ARG A 49 3.39 4.21 -6.60
CA ARG A 49 4.66 4.04 -7.34
C ARG A 49 5.53 5.29 -7.28
N MET A 50 4.95 6.49 -7.24
CA MET A 50 5.72 7.72 -7.02
C MET A 50 6.33 7.75 -5.61
N VAL A 51 5.60 7.32 -4.57
CA VAL A 51 6.16 7.18 -3.21
C VAL A 51 7.24 6.11 -3.16
N GLY A 52 7.07 5.00 -3.86
CA GLY A 52 8.07 3.92 -3.97
C GLY A 52 9.28 4.22 -4.86
N GLY A 53 9.26 5.30 -5.64
CA GLY A 53 10.35 5.69 -6.56
C GLY A 53 10.35 4.97 -7.91
N PHE A 54 9.33 4.17 -8.20
CA PHE A 54 9.15 3.48 -9.49
C PHE A 54 8.59 4.40 -10.58
N GLU A 55 8.03 5.54 -10.18
CA GLU A 55 7.53 6.57 -11.06
C GLU A 55 7.98 7.95 -10.54
N ARG A 56 8.32 8.87 -11.44
CA ARG A 56 8.71 10.22 -11.06
C ARG A 56 7.52 11.16 -11.16
N PRO A 57 7.23 11.97 -10.12
CA PRO A 57 6.24 13.03 -10.24
C PRO A 57 6.69 14.06 -11.28
N SER A 58 5.71 14.71 -11.92
CA SER A 58 5.95 15.84 -12.83
C SER A 58 6.20 17.14 -12.04
N SER A 59 5.57 17.26 -10.86
CA SER A 59 5.76 18.36 -9.91
C SER A 59 5.35 17.91 -8.50
N GLY A 60 5.64 18.73 -7.50
CA GLY A 60 5.35 18.48 -6.09
C GLY A 60 6.53 17.87 -5.34
N LEU A 61 6.31 17.54 -4.07
CA LEU A 61 7.32 17.11 -3.13
C LEU A 61 6.85 15.87 -2.36
N ILE A 62 7.74 14.90 -2.17
CA ILE A 62 7.51 13.72 -1.32
C ILE A 62 8.64 13.66 -0.30
N THR A 63 8.30 13.67 0.99
CA THR A 63 9.30 13.58 2.06
C THR A 63 8.96 12.44 3.03
N ILE A 64 10.01 11.83 3.60
CA ILE A 64 9.89 10.90 4.73
C ILE A 64 10.76 11.46 5.87
N ASP A 65 10.16 11.68 7.03
CA ASP A 65 10.83 12.30 8.20
C ASP A 65 11.48 13.66 7.87
N GLY A 66 10.88 14.43 6.94
CA GLY A 66 11.41 15.69 6.46
C GLY A 66 12.49 15.60 5.39
N GLU A 67 13.00 14.41 5.07
CA GLU A 67 13.98 14.18 4.00
C GLU A 67 13.29 14.08 2.64
N ASP A 68 13.73 14.86 1.67
CA ASP A 68 13.21 14.84 0.29
C ASP A 68 13.63 13.56 -0.43
N ILE A 69 12.64 12.73 -0.78
CA ILE A 69 12.83 11.50 -1.53
C ILE A 69 12.29 11.58 -2.98
N THR A 70 11.80 12.73 -3.40
CA THR A 70 11.05 12.94 -4.66
C THR A 70 11.77 12.34 -5.86
N HIS A 71 13.08 12.55 -5.94
CA HIS A 71 13.90 12.11 -7.08
C HIS A 71 14.82 10.92 -6.77
N LEU A 72 14.75 10.37 -5.55
CA LEU A 72 15.54 9.18 -5.20
C LEU A 72 15.00 7.95 -5.94
N PRO A 73 15.88 7.09 -6.48
CA PRO A 73 15.48 5.82 -7.06
C PRO A 73 15.02 4.84 -5.96
N PRO A 74 14.26 3.77 -6.31
CA PRO A 74 13.64 2.87 -5.34
C PRO A 74 14.61 2.27 -4.32
N GLU A 75 15.80 1.88 -4.74
CA GLU A 75 16.83 1.24 -3.88
C GLU A 75 17.42 2.17 -2.82
N LYS A 76 17.25 3.48 -2.97
CA LYS A 76 17.72 4.50 -2.01
C LYS A 76 16.61 5.00 -1.08
N ARG A 77 15.36 4.58 -1.29
CA ARG A 77 14.24 4.99 -0.44
C ARG A 77 14.08 4.07 0.77
N PRO A 78 13.73 4.60 1.94
CA PRO A 78 13.44 3.78 3.12
C PRO A 78 12.02 3.19 3.04
N THR A 79 11.62 2.68 1.88
CA THR A 79 10.30 2.11 1.62
C THR A 79 10.40 0.63 1.28
N GLY A 80 9.42 -0.16 1.73
CA GLY A 80 9.21 -1.53 1.30
C GLY A 80 7.91 -1.61 0.48
N MET A 81 7.90 -2.31 -0.65
CA MET A 81 6.72 -2.41 -1.50
C MET A 81 6.32 -3.86 -1.73
N VAL A 82 5.03 -4.14 -1.56
CA VAL A 82 4.38 -5.39 -1.94
C VAL A 82 3.54 -5.11 -3.18
N PHE A 83 3.85 -5.81 -4.27
CA PHE A 83 3.17 -5.66 -5.56
C PHE A 83 1.99 -6.61 -5.66
N GLN A 84 1.00 -6.26 -6.46
CA GLN A 84 -0.20 -7.06 -6.75
C GLN A 84 0.14 -8.49 -7.24
N SER A 85 1.19 -8.64 -8.05
CA SER A 85 1.64 -9.94 -8.57
C SER A 85 2.60 -10.69 -7.64
N HIS A 86 2.75 -10.27 -6.36
CA HIS A 86 3.74 -10.75 -5.39
C HIS A 86 5.20 -10.54 -5.83
N ALA A 87 5.49 -10.54 -7.12
CA ALA A 87 6.81 -10.36 -7.75
C ALA A 87 7.93 -11.25 -7.15
N LEU A 88 7.59 -12.47 -6.74
CA LEU A 88 8.54 -13.44 -6.17
C LEU A 88 9.39 -14.09 -7.28
N TRP A 89 10.67 -14.32 -6.99
CA TRP A 89 11.56 -15.06 -7.89
C TRP A 89 11.30 -16.57 -7.77
N THR A 90 10.62 -17.13 -8.76
CA THR A 90 10.16 -18.54 -8.77
C THR A 90 11.30 -19.56 -8.83
N HIS A 91 12.48 -19.17 -9.35
CA HIS A 91 13.68 -20.01 -9.39
C HIS A 91 14.47 -20.01 -8.06
N MET A 92 14.02 -19.26 -7.07
CA MET A 92 14.62 -19.21 -5.74
C MET A 92 13.69 -19.85 -4.69
N ASN A 93 14.27 -20.37 -3.61
CA ASN A 93 13.51 -20.74 -2.41
C ASN A 93 13.11 -19.49 -1.60
N VAL A 94 12.27 -19.67 -0.59
CA VAL A 94 11.77 -18.60 0.28
C VAL A 94 12.93 -17.84 0.92
N PHE A 95 13.90 -18.56 1.52
CA PHE A 95 15.06 -17.92 2.16
C PHE A 95 15.82 -17.01 1.19
N LYS A 96 16.12 -17.47 -0.03
CA LYS A 96 16.84 -16.69 -1.04
C LYS A 96 16.05 -15.46 -1.49
N ASN A 97 14.72 -15.57 -1.61
CA ASN A 97 13.85 -14.43 -1.90
C ASN A 97 13.97 -13.33 -0.84
N LEU A 98 13.96 -13.68 0.44
CA LEU A 98 14.07 -12.72 1.53
C LEU A 98 15.50 -12.19 1.69
N ALA A 99 16.50 -13.07 1.60
CA ALA A 99 17.90 -12.73 1.79
C ALA A 99 18.47 -11.82 0.68
N PHE A 100 17.84 -11.75 -0.49
CA PHE A 100 18.37 -11.06 -1.66
C PHE A 100 18.68 -9.59 -1.39
N GLY A 101 17.73 -8.84 -0.85
CA GLY A 101 17.92 -7.41 -0.54
C GLY A 101 18.97 -7.17 0.56
N LEU A 102 19.03 -8.05 1.56
CA LEU A 102 20.05 -7.98 2.61
C LEU A 102 21.45 -8.21 2.05
N LYS A 103 21.60 -9.17 1.12
CA LYS A 103 22.88 -9.42 0.44
C LYS A 103 23.34 -8.22 -0.39
N LEU A 104 22.44 -7.55 -1.10
CA LEU A 104 22.76 -6.32 -1.84
C LEU A 104 23.24 -5.21 -0.91
N ARG A 105 22.72 -5.15 0.32
CA ARG A 105 23.16 -4.23 1.37
C ARG A 105 24.42 -4.72 2.11
N ARG A 106 25.03 -5.84 1.70
CA ARG A 106 26.22 -6.44 2.27
C ARG A 106 26.10 -6.80 3.76
N VAL A 107 24.89 -7.18 4.18
CA VAL A 107 24.65 -7.67 5.55
C VAL A 107 25.39 -9.00 5.76
N PRO A 108 26.04 -9.24 6.93
CA PRO A 108 26.72 -10.49 7.24
C PRO A 108 25.79 -11.73 7.18
N ALA A 109 26.34 -12.88 6.79
CA ALA A 109 25.55 -14.09 6.55
C ALA A 109 24.76 -14.57 7.78
N ASP A 110 25.36 -14.49 8.97
CA ASP A 110 24.70 -14.89 10.22
C ASP A 110 23.54 -13.94 10.56
N GLU A 111 23.72 -12.65 10.35
CA GLU A 111 22.66 -11.66 10.55
C GLU A 111 21.53 -11.85 9.53
N ILE A 112 21.84 -12.15 8.26
CA ILE A 112 20.83 -12.50 7.23
C ILE A 112 19.98 -13.67 7.72
N LYS A 113 20.59 -14.72 8.24
CA LYS A 113 19.89 -15.90 8.73
C LYS A 113 18.89 -15.52 9.83
N HIS A 114 19.35 -14.79 10.85
CA HIS A 114 18.50 -14.35 11.96
C HIS A 114 17.34 -13.45 11.49
N LYS A 115 17.61 -12.46 10.64
CA LYS A 115 16.57 -11.56 10.12
C LYS A 115 15.51 -12.31 9.30
N VAL A 116 15.95 -13.25 8.44
CA VAL A 116 15.04 -14.06 7.63
C VAL A 116 14.21 -15.00 8.49
N GLU A 117 14.79 -15.69 9.48
CA GLU A 117 14.04 -16.55 10.40
C GLU A 117 13.02 -15.73 11.20
N ALA A 118 13.42 -14.60 11.77
CA ALA A 118 12.55 -13.73 12.56
C ALA A 118 11.35 -13.20 11.74
N VAL A 119 11.57 -12.76 10.49
CA VAL A 119 10.48 -12.26 9.66
C VAL A 119 9.55 -13.38 9.17
N LEU A 120 10.08 -14.60 8.95
CA LEU A 120 9.24 -15.76 8.63
C LEU A 120 8.34 -16.16 9.80
N GLU A 121 8.85 -16.12 11.03
CA GLU A 121 8.02 -16.31 12.23
C GLU A 121 6.94 -15.22 12.34
N LEU A 122 7.29 -13.97 12.07
CA LEU A 122 6.36 -12.84 12.12
C LEU A 122 5.15 -13.04 11.19
N VAL A 123 5.38 -13.58 9.98
CA VAL A 123 4.31 -13.82 8.99
C VAL A 123 3.70 -15.24 9.07
N GLY A 124 4.00 -16.01 10.15
CA GLY A 124 3.46 -17.35 10.37
C GLY A 124 3.96 -18.40 9.37
N LEU A 125 5.19 -18.24 8.86
CA LEU A 125 5.85 -19.18 7.93
C LEU A 125 7.18 -19.70 8.49
N GLY A 126 7.30 -19.85 9.81
CA GLY A 126 8.45 -20.48 10.44
C GLY A 126 8.79 -21.84 9.81
N GLY A 127 10.08 -22.09 9.55
CA GLY A 127 10.54 -23.33 8.91
C GLY A 127 10.33 -23.44 7.38
N TYR A 128 9.72 -22.44 6.72
CA TYR A 128 9.46 -22.47 5.27
C TYR A 128 10.66 -22.03 4.40
N GLY A 129 11.77 -21.61 4.99
CA GLY A 129 12.91 -21.06 4.28
C GLY A 129 13.43 -21.89 3.10
N ASN A 130 13.43 -23.22 3.21
CA ASN A 130 13.93 -24.12 2.18
C ASN A 130 12.91 -24.46 1.08
N ARG A 131 11.63 -24.10 1.23
CA ARG A 131 10.61 -24.37 0.23
C ARG A 131 10.78 -23.48 -1.00
N HIS A 132 10.49 -24.01 -2.17
CA HIS A 132 10.38 -23.22 -3.38
C HIS A 132 9.05 -22.45 -3.43
N VAL A 133 9.04 -21.28 -4.09
CA VAL A 133 7.83 -20.44 -4.23
C VAL A 133 6.68 -21.21 -4.90
N SER A 134 6.97 -22.10 -5.86
CA SER A 134 6.00 -22.94 -6.55
C SER A 134 5.29 -23.97 -5.66
N GLN A 135 5.82 -24.25 -4.47
CA GLN A 135 5.24 -25.18 -3.49
C GLN A 135 4.28 -24.47 -2.51
N LEU A 136 4.11 -23.17 -2.66
CA LEU A 136 3.33 -22.33 -1.75
C LEU A 136 1.94 -22.04 -2.34
N SER A 137 0.92 -22.01 -1.47
CA SER A 137 -0.39 -21.47 -1.84
C SER A 137 -0.32 -19.97 -2.10
N GLY A 138 -1.32 -19.40 -2.78
CA GLY A 138 -1.37 -17.94 -3.06
C GLY A 138 -1.23 -17.09 -1.80
N GLY A 139 -1.93 -17.44 -0.72
CA GLY A 139 -1.80 -16.70 0.56
C GLY A 139 -0.42 -16.85 1.21
N GLN A 140 0.24 -18.02 1.07
CA GLN A 140 1.62 -18.18 1.52
C GLN A 140 2.60 -17.36 0.68
N GLN A 141 2.40 -17.29 -0.63
CA GLN A 141 3.19 -16.40 -1.50
C GLN A 141 3.02 -14.93 -1.12
N GLN A 142 1.80 -14.51 -0.80
CA GLN A 142 1.52 -13.15 -0.31
C GLN A 142 2.29 -12.85 0.98
N ARG A 143 2.27 -13.76 1.96
CA ARG A 143 3.04 -13.61 3.20
C ARG A 143 4.54 -13.58 2.96
N VAL A 144 5.07 -14.36 2.01
CA VAL A 144 6.48 -14.28 1.60
C VAL A 144 6.80 -12.94 0.95
N ALA A 145 5.91 -12.38 0.12
CA ALA A 145 6.09 -11.05 -0.48
C ALA A 145 6.10 -9.95 0.59
N LEU A 146 5.20 -10.04 1.58
CA LEU A 146 5.20 -9.14 2.73
C LEU A 146 6.49 -9.26 3.55
N ALA A 147 6.89 -10.49 3.89
CA ALA A 147 8.13 -10.76 4.63
C ALA A 147 9.37 -10.21 3.89
N ARG A 148 9.42 -10.34 2.56
CA ARG A 148 10.52 -9.80 1.75
C ARG A 148 10.63 -8.28 1.83
N SER A 149 9.50 -7.59 1.92
CA SER A 149 9.49 -6.14 2.13
C SER A 149 9.91 -5.76 3.55
N LEU A 150 9.42 -6.50 4.56
CA LEU A 150 9.64 -6.21 5.97
C LEU A 150 11.06 -6.56 6.46
N VAL A 151 11.71 -7.58 5.86
CA VAL A 151 13.07 -8.01 6.27
C VAL A 151 14.12 -6.92 6.11
N LEU A 152 13.85 -5.92 5.27
CA LEU A 152 14.72 -4.75 5.05
C LEU A 152 14.47 -3.63 6.06
N GLU A 153 13.52 -3.81 6.98
CA GLU A 153 13.15 -2.86 8.03
C GLU A 153 12.81 -1.47 7.45
N PRO A 154 11.85 -1.39 6.51
CA PRO A 154 11.50 -0.12 5.88
C PRO A 154 10.82 0.82 6.88
N LYS A 155 10.97 2.15 6.66
CA LYS A 155 10.22 3.16 7.40
C LYS A 155 8.75 3.23 6.97
N ILE A 156 8.50 3.05 5.67
CA ILE A 156 7.15 3.08 5.09
C ILE A 156 6.89 1.78 4.34
N LEU A 157 5.74 1.16 4.60
CA LEU A 157 5.25 0.00 3.86
C LEU A 157 4.23 0.43 2.81
N LEU A 158 4.43 -0.01 1.57
CA LEU A 158 3.58 0.29 0.43
C LEU A 158 2.93 -1.01 -0.05
N LEU A 159 1.59 -1.05 -0.11
CA LEU A 159 0.83 -2.24 -0.51
C LEU A 159 -0.02 -1.91 -1.75
N ASP A 160 0.33 -2.47 -2.91
CA ASP A 160 -0.38 -2.28 -4.19
C ASP A 160 -1.34 -3.45 -4.43
N GLU A 161 -2.61 -3.28 -4.09
CA GLU A 161 -3.68 -4.28 -4.23
C GLU A 161 -3.30 -5.69 -3.71
N PRO A 162 -2.81 -5.80 -2.47
CA PRO A 162 -2.16 -7.03 -2.00
C PRO A 162 -3.08 -8.24 -1.93
N PHE A 163 -4.41 -8.07 -1.97
CA PHE A 163 -5.38 -9.16 -1.83
C PHE A 163 -6.14 -9.47 -3.12
N ALA A 164 -5.86 -8.78 -4.22
CA ALA A 164 -6.65 -8.87 -5.46
C ALA A 164 -6.68 -10.28 -6.10
N SER A 165 -5.61 -11.06 -5.92
CA SER A 165 -5.48 -12.40 -6.52
C SER A 165 -6.02 -13.55 -5.65
N LEU A 166 -6.63 -13.24 -4.48
CA LEU A 166 -7.05 -14.23 -3.50
C LEU A 166 -8.58 -14.47 -3.53
N ASP A 167 -9.00 -15.69 -3.17
CA ASP A 167 -10.40 -15.97 -2.90
C ASP A 167 -10.91 -15.19 -1.67
N GLN A 168 -12.23 -15.05 -1.53
CA GLN A 168 -12.84 -14.19 -0.52
C GLN A 168 -12.47 -14.60 0.92
N HIS A 169 -12.54 -15.89 1.23
CA HIS A 169 -12.27 -16.37 2.60
C HIS A 169 -10.81 -16.16 3.02
N LEU A 170 -9.88 -16.45 2.09
CA LEU A 170 -8.45 -16.24 2.31
C LEU A 170 -8.13 -14.74 2.41
N ARG A 171 -8.82 -13.90 1.63
CA ARG A 171 -8.68 -12.44 1.66
C ARG A 171 -9.03 -11.85 3.03
N GLU A 172 -10.18 -12.25 3.61
CA GLU A 172 -10.62 -11.78 4.92
C GLU A 172 -9.59 -12.10 6.01
N ARG A 173 -9.14 -13.34 6.05
CA ARG A 173 -8.14 -13.79 7.03
C ARG A 173 -6.80 -13.05 6.86
N LEU A 174 -6.31 -12.89 5.64
CA LEU A 174 -5.03 -12.23 5.39
C LEU A 174 -5.09 -10.72 5.67
N ARG A 175 -6.25 -10.07 5.50
CA ARG A 175 -6.44 -8.67 5.91
C ARG A 175 -6.18 -8.48 7.40
N GLU A 176 -6.81 -9.32 8.23
CA GLU A 176 -6.62 -9.29 9.69
C GLU A 176 -5.14 -9.51 10.05
N GLU A 177 -4.51 -10.52 9.48
CA GLU A 177 -3.10 -10.83 9.73
C GLU A 177 -2.15 -9.67 9.33
N VAL A 178 -2.37 -9.06 8.16
CA VAL A 178 -1.57 -7.90 7.69
C VAL A 178 -1.78 -6.71 8.61
N ARG A 179 -3.03 -6.46 9.05
CA ARG A 179 -3.32 -5.38 10.00
C ARG A 179 -2.65 -5.63 11.35
N ASP A 180 -2.71 -6.84 11.87
CA ASP A 180 -2.04 -7.23 13.12
C ASP A 180 -0.52 -7.03 13.04
N ILE A 181 0.11 -7.44 11.94
CA ILE A 181 1.54 -7.24 11.71
C ILE A 181 1.87 -5.73 11.68
N GLN A 182 1.07 -4.95 10.96
CA GLN A 182 1.24 -3.50 10.85
C GLN A 182 1.16 -2.82 12.23
N GLN A 183 0.17 -3.18 13.05
CA GLN A 183 -0.02 -2.65 14.39
C GLN A 183 1.11 -3.06 15.35
N ARG A 184 1.55 -4.33 15.30
CA ARG A 184 2.66 -4.83 16.12
C ARG A 184 3.97 -4.13 15.80
N LEU A 185 4.24 -3.88 14.52
CA LEU A 185 5.44 -3.19 14.07
C LEU A 185 5.32 -1.66 14.16
N LYS A 186 4.09 -1.13 14.32
CA LYS A 186 3.78 0.30 14.24
C LYS A 186 4.37 0.94 12.98
N ILE A 187 4.33 0.22 11.85
CA ILE A 187 4.90 0.69 10.59
C ILE A 187 3.89 1.56 9.84
N THR A 188 4.32 2.76 9.47
CA THR A 188 3.52 3.66 8.62
C THR A 188 3.25 3.00 7.29
N THR A 189 1.98 2.91 6.88
CA THR A 189 1.58 2.12 5.73
C THR A 189 0.68 2.90 4.79
N LEU A 190 0.99 2.88 3.50
CA LEU A 190 0.12 3.35 2.43
C LEU A 190 -0.37 2.15 1.62
N PHE A 191 -1.68 1.97 1.55
CA PHE A 191 -2.32 0.80 0.98
C PHE A 191 -3.26 1.21 -0.15
N VAL A 192 -3.18 0.53 -1.30
CA VAL A 192 -4.07 0.74 -2.45
C VAL A 192 -5.01 -0.44 -2.59
N THR A 193 -6.30 -0.16 -2.74
CA THR A 193 -7.31 -1.15 -3.10
C THR A 193 -8.45 -0.53 -3.92
N HIS A 194 -9.21 -1.37 -4.59
CA HIS A 194 -10.53 -1.05 -5.13
C HIS A 194 -11.66 -1.68 -4.29
N GLY A 195 -11.31 -2.49 -3.28
CA GLY A 195 -12.25 -3.14 -2.37
C GLY A 195 -12.66 -2.22 -1.22
N GLN A 196 -13.96 -1.87 -1.17
CA GLN A 196 -14.50 -1.02 -0.10
C GLN A 196 -14.39 -1.68 1.27
N ASP A 197 -14.68 -2.98 1.37
CA ASP A 197 -14.58 -3.74 2.62
C ASP A 197 -13.17 -3.76 3.17
N GLU A 198 -12.17 -3.82 2.28
CA GLU A 198 -10.76 -3.78 2.66
C GLU A 198 -10.42 -2.41 3.27
N ALA A 199 -10.80 -1.32 2.59
CA ALA A 199 -10.56 0.03 3.07
C ALA A 199 -11.26 0.31 4.41
N LEU A 200 -12.55 -0.05 4.51
CA LEU A 200 -13.38 0.19 5.70
C LEU A 200 -12.92 -0.62 6.93
N SER A 201 -12.38 -1.84 6.72
CA SER A 201 -11.97 -2.73 7.83
C SER A 201 -10.53 -2.52 8.30
N MET A 202 -9.64 -2.05 7.43
CA MET A 202 -8.20 -1.99 7.76
C MET A 202 -7.69 -0.58 8.06
N ALA A 203 -8.20 0.45 7.38
CA ALA A 203 -7.59 1.77 7.39
C ALA A 203 -7.89 2.56 8.66
N ASP A 204 -6.92 3.36 9.11
CA ASP A 204 -7.14 4.43 10.08
C ASP A 204 -7.77 5.65 9.39
N ARG A 205 -7.36 5.94 8.14
CA ARG A 205 -7.97 6.93 7.24
C ARG A 205 -8.07 6.41 5.83
N ILE A 206 -9.12 6.84 5.12
CA ILE A 206 -9.37 6.54 3.71
C ILE A 206 -9.25 7.83 2.90
N VAL A 207 -8.51 7.75 1.81
CA VAL A 207 -8.45 8.77 0.76
C VAL A 207 -9.25 8.25 -0.42
N VAL A 208 -10.44 8.80 -0.65
CA VAL A 208 -11.24 8.48 -1.83
C VAL A 208 -10.72 9.30 -3.01
N MET A 209 -10.32 8.61 -4.08
CA MET A 209 -9.74 9.23 -5.27
C MET A 209 -10.64 9.03 -6.49
N ARG A 210 -10.75 10.08 -7.31
CA ARG A 210 -11.41 10.05 -8.62
C ARG A 210 -10.65 10.92 -9.61
N ASP A 211 -10.44 10.43 -10.82
CA ASP A 211 -9.85 11.19 -11.94
C ASP A 211 -8.53 11.91 -11.55
N GLY A 212 -7.67 11.25 -10.78
CA GLY A 212 -6.40 11.78 -10.30
C GLY A 212 -6.47 12.73 -9.12
N ARG A 213 -7.66 13.03 -8.59
CA ARG A 213 -7.90 13.98 -7.51
C ARG A 213 -8.46 13.32 -6.26
N THR A 214 -8.32 13.99 -5.15
CA THR A 214 -8.94 13.60 -3.88
C THR A 214 -10.38 14.10 -3.83
N GLU A 215 -11.33 13.21 -3.55
CA GLU A 215 -12.75 13.53 -3.30
C GLU A 215 -13.03 13.74 -1.81
N GLN A 216 -12.46 12.87 -0.95
CA GLN A 216 -12.61 12.96 0.51
C GLN A 216 -11.43 12.27 1.19
N ILE A 217 -10.97 12.81 2.32
CA ILE A 217 -10.02 12.18 3.23
C ILE A 217 -10.62 12.18 4.61
N ASP A 218 -10.91 11.00 5.15
CA ASP A 218 -11.48 10.91 6.50
C ASP A 218 -11.31 9.50 7.09
N ARG A 219 -11.75 9.32 8.34
CA ARG A 219 -11.87 8.01 8.98
C ARG A 219 -12.93 7.16 8.26
N PRO A 220 -12.80 5.81 8.28
CA PRO A 220 -13.74 4.91 7.60
C PRO A 220 -15.22 5.16 7.97
N ASP A 221 -15.50 5.36 9.26
CA ASP A 221 -16.85 5.62 9.76
C ASP A 221 -17.44 6.94 9.23
N VAL A 222 -16.61 7.97 9.04
CA VAL A 222 -17.03 9.26 8.52
C VAL A 222 -17.24 9.18 6.99
N VAL A 223 -16.33 8.56 6.26
CA VAL A 223 -16.47 8.35 4.80
C VAL A 223 -17.77 7.60 4.49
N TYR A 224 -18.11 6.58 5.29
CA TYR A 224 -19.33 5.79 5.11
C TYR A 224 -20.61 6.55 5.50
N ARG A 225 -20.61 7.24 6.65
CA ARG A 225 -21.82 7.87 7.21
C ARG A 225 -22.06 9.30 6.77
N LYS A 226 -20.99 10.01 6.37
CA LYS A 226 -21.01 11.44 5.99
C LYS A 226 -20.22 11.67 4.71
N PRO A 227 -20.61 11.05 3.59
CA PRO A 227 -19.94 11.27 2.31
C PRO A 227 -20.07 12.74 1.91
N GLN A 228 -18.96 13.36 1.47
CA GLN A 228 -18.90 14.78 1.14
C GLN A 228 -19.41 15.08 -0.27
N THR A 229 -19.42 14.09 -1.16
CA THR A 229 -19.89 14.26 -2.54
C THR A 229 -20.86 13.13 -2.94
N PRO A 230 -21.75 13.36 -3.91
CA PRO A 230 -22.60 12.29 -4.47
C PRO A 230 -21.78 11.11 -5.02
N PHE A 231 -20.57 11.38 -5.51
CA PHE A 231 -19.66 10.33 -5.97
C PHE A 231 -19.24 9.43 -4.80
N VAL A 232 -18.76 10.00 -3.71
CA VAL A 232 -18.35 9.22 -2.52
C VAL A 232 -19.54 8.43 -1.98
N ALA A 233 -20.71 9.06 -1.90
CA ALA A 233 -21.94 8.41 -1.45
C ALA A 233 -22.32 7.19 -2.31
N GLY A 234 -22.25 7.30 -3.63
CA GLY A 234 -22.57 6.20 -4.54
C GLY A 234 -21.44 5.18 -4.70
N PHE A 235 -20.20 5.57 -4.39
CA PHE A 235 -19.04 4.69 -4.48
C PHE A 235 -18.80 3.88 -3.20
N ILE A 236 -19.14 4.41 -2.03
CA ILE A 236 -18.99 3.74 -0.73
C ILE A 236 -20.34 3.18 -0.29
N GLY A 237 -20.52 1.87 -0.47
CA GLY A 237 -21.77 1.18 -0.11
C GLY A 237 -22.87 1.26 -1.19
N THR A 238 -24.07 0.84 -0.80
CA THR A 238 -25.26 0.85 -1.66
C THR A 238 -26.14 2.03 -1.28
N MET A 239 -26.28 3.00 -2.16
CA MET A 239 -27.08 4.20 -1.89
C MET A 239 -28.10 4.45 -2.99
N ASN A 240 -29.32 4.87 -2.57
CA ASN A 240 -30.35 5.36 -3.48
C ASN A 240 -30.26 6.90 -3.53
N LEU A 241 -29.85 7.47 -4.65
CA LEU A 241 -29.84 8.91 -4.89
C LEU A 241 -31.17 9.29 -5.56
N ILE A 242 -31.95 10.15 -4.89
CA ILE A 242 -33.21 10.65 -5.40
C ILE A 242 -33.06 12.15 -5.61
N GLU A 243 -33.25 12.60 -6.86
CA GLU A 243 -33.28 14.03 -7.16
C GLU A 243 -34.62 14.64 -6.72
N GLY A 244 -34.56 15.78 -6.06
CA GLY A 244 -35.74 16.49 -5.58
C GLY A 244 -35.50 17.99 -5.44
N GLU A 245 -36.56 18.77 -5.58
CA GLU A 245 -36.55 20.22 -5.32
C GLU A 245 -37.11 20.50 -3.92
N VAL A 246 -36.37 21.28 -3.15
CA VAL A 246 -36.91 21.84 -1.90
C VAL A 246 -37.78 23.04 -2.23
N LYS A 247 -39.10 22.90 -2.13
CA LYS A 247 -40.00 24.05 -2.22
C LYS A 247 -40.11 24.69 -0.86
N SER A 248 -39.67 25.95 -0.76
CA SER A 248 -39.93 26.77 0.42
C SER A 248 -41.47 26.93 0.58
N GLY A 249 -42.03 26.43 1.70
CA GLY A 249 -43.39 26.69 2.12
C GLY A 249 -43.56 28.10 2.68
#